data_2d43651d8fb5fbe50d5d63810deb9610
#
_entry.id   2d43651d8fb5fbe50d5d63810deb9610
#
_cell.length_a   1.000
_cell.length_b   1.000
_cell.length_c   1.000
_cell.angle_alpha   90.00
_cell.angle_beta   90.00
_cell.angle_gamma   90.00
#
_symmetry.space_group_name_H-M   'P 1'
#
loop_
_entity.id
_entity.type
_entity.pdbx_description
1 polymer ?
#
loop_
_entity_poly.entity_id
_entity_poly.type
_entity_poly.pdbx_seq_one_letter_code
_entity_poly.pdbx_strand_id
1 'polypeptide(L)'
;MQIFIIITLISKSLQEKLNETLETIKALSPECDKYDYILSASSGILSGIIDIFLVGKPGESPLGNFTDKWFADRTVDFAKICGYDGDSSSLSQAVKFLEKKFKVPYDQSVGGGIFRELINLTPSNHHFKSLAHNPTILGLFFSILNQFTNTSDFVADGELISLNNSDSKFELRGNNIPSKIFCGIANWIGHLISDVSGSSSSKDRGMGIPSPILAWINDVIAIKRKLNIPASEFDKSVNELALKLFEKGYDVRFQTSQTIPVFINEMVVRLFYSIRRLIKYFISVPKEERNFSLLWKSCEPFTNATVKRMLTVAHGTFCLIDLGDATIRGITTGGGSFNVVEFFMRLNIVGVGRFTISIYGEAKRGLKGHKAKTEAVFLRREKTIVNDYINGLRTLSAAYDDKQLMNFVKDFQASGLYLEAFNKSAELARLRGVSNVVNDKSDIDSYFRGGAKR
;
A
#
# COMPACT_ATOMS: atom_id res chain seq x y z
N MET A 1 0.47 -24.33 -49.66
CA MET A 1 1.20 -24.92 -48.53
C MET A 1 1.71 -23.85 -47.53
N GLN A 2 2.45 -22.83 -47.94
CA GLN A 2 2.97 -21.80 -47.03
C GLN A 2 1.89 -21.04 -46.22
N ILE A 3 0.80 -20.59 -46.86
CA ILE A 3 -0.30 -19.87 -46.21
C ILE A 3 -0.97 -20.72 -45.10
N PHE A 4 -1.18 -22.00 -45.34
CA PHE A 4 -1.77 -22.93 -44.40
C PHE A 4 -0.88 -23.11 -43.14
N ILE A 5 0.45 -23.18 -43.35
CA ILE A 5 1.42 -23.27 -42.27
C ILE A 5 1.38 -22.00 -41.41
N ILE A 6 1.37 -20.82 -42.04
CA ILE A 6 1.33 -19.51 -41.32
C ILE A 6 0.06 -19.39 -40.48
N ILE A 7 -1.10 -19.72 -41.04
CA ILE A 7 -2.37 -19.61 -40.35
C ILE A 7 -2.47 -20.61 -39.18
N THR A 8 -1.91 -21.81 -39.37
CA THR A 8 -1.84 -22.82 -38.29
C THR A 8 -0.94 -22.33 -37.14
N LEU A 9 0.19 -21.69 -37.47
CA LEU A 9 1.06 -21.06 -36.46
C LEU A 9 0.36 -19.90 -35.70
N ILE A 10 -0.43 -19.08 -36.41
CA ILE A 10 -1.25 -18.03 -35.82
C ILE A 10 -2.27 -18.63 -34.84
N SER A 11 -3.00 -19.69 -35.23
CA SER A 11 -3.97 -20.37 -34.38
C SER A 11 -3.31 -20.92 -33.11
N LYS A 12 -2.11 -21.49 -33.23
CA LYS A 12 -1.32 -22.00 -32.09
C LYS A 12 -0.91 -20.87 -31.16
N SER A 13 -0.39 -19.78 -31.69
CA SER A 13 0.00 -18.59 -30.92
C SER A 13 -1.20 -17.97 -30.18
N LEU A 14 -2.37 -17.89 -30.81
CA LEU A 14 -3.61 -17.44 -30.18
C LEU A 14 -4.05 -18.36 -29.04
N GLN A 15 -3.90 -19.68 -29.20
CA GLN A 15 -4.19 -20.63 -28.11
C GLN A 15 -3.25 -20.44 -26.93
N GLU A 16 -1.96 -20.23 -27.16
CA GLU A 16 -0.96 -19.99 -26.11
C GLU A 16 -1.31 -18.71 -25.34
N LYS A 17 -1.57 -17.60 -26.02
CA LYS A 17 -2.01 -16.34 -25.40
C LYS A 17 -3.31 -16.47 -24.63
N LEU A 18 -4.28 -17.23 -25.17
CA LEU A 18 -5.54 -17.49 -24.47
C LEU A 18 -5.31 -18.27 -23.19
N ASN A 19 -4.46 -19.28 -23.19
CA ASN A 19 -4.12 -20.05 -22.00
C ASN A 19 -3.43 -19.18 -20.94
N GLU A 20 -2.46 -18.35 -21.32
CA GLU A 20 -1.80 -17.38 -20.42
C GLU A 20 -2.81 -16.39 -19.80
N THR A 21 -3.75 -15.89 -20.62
CA THR A 21 -4.81 -14.98 -20.16
C THR A 21 -5.76 -15.68 -19.19
N LEU A 22 -6.13 -16.94 -19.44
CA LEU A 22 -6.96 -17.74 -18.55
C LEU A 22 -6.26 -18.04 -17.21
N GLU A 23 -4.97 -18.36 -17.23
CA GLU A 23 -4.18 -18.53 -16.01
C GLU A 23 -4.12 -17.22 -15.22
N THR A 24 -3.97 -16.09 -15.90
CA THR A 24 -4.02 -14.75 -15.27
C THR A 24 -5.37 -14.50 -14.60
N ILE A 25 -6.48 -14.81 -15.29
CA ILE A 25 -7.83 -14.69 -14.70
C ILE A 25 -7.96 -15.54 -13.45
N LYS A 26 -7.50 -16.78 -13.50
CA LYS A 26 -7.53 -17.70 -12.37
C LYS A 26 -6.72 -17.18 -11.19
N ALA A 27 -5.50 -16.69 -11.44
CA ALA A 27 -4.63 -16.11 -10.40
C ALA A 27 -5.22 -14.85 -9.74
N LEU A 28 -6.01 -14.06 -10.49
CA LEU A 28 -6.64 -12.84 -10.00
C LEU A 28 -8.02 -13.08 -9.35
N SER A 29 -8.63 -14.24 -9.55
CA SER A 29 -9.97 -14.57 -9.07
C SER A 29 -9.91 -15.18 -7.66
N PRO A 30 -10.53 -14.53 -6.63
CA PRO A 30 -10.61 -15.13 -5.31
C PRO A 30 -11.62 -16.28 -5.29
N GLU A 31 -11.23 -17.39 -4.71
CA GLU A 31 -12.07 -18.59 -4.51
C GLU A 31 -12.50 -18.69 -3.03
N CYS A 32 -13.22 -17.68 -2.53
CA CYS A 32 -13.75 -17.68 -1.17
C CYS A 32 -15.06 -18.44 -1.09
N ASP A 33 -15.20 -19.28 -0.07
CA ASP A 33 -16.48 -19.88 0.30
C ASP A 33 -17.06 -19.22 1.57
N LYS A 34 -18.24 -19.67 2.01
CA LYS A 34 -18.92 -19.14 3.19
C LYS A 34 -18.08 -19.19 4.47
N TYR A 35 -17.27 -20.21 4.64
CA TYR A 35 -16.44 -20.36 5.84
C TYR A 35 -15.23 -19.42 5.81
N ASP A 36 -14.68 -19.13 4.64
CA ASP A 36 -13.63 -18.14 4.48
C ASP A 36 -14.12 -16.75 4.92
N TYR A 37 -15.36 -16.37 4.56
CA TYR A 37 -15.98 -15.11 4.99
C TYR A 37 -16.28 -15.08 6.50
N ILE A 38 -16.83 -16.17 7.05
CA ILE A 38 -17.12 -16.27 8.50
C ILE A 38 -15.82 -16.15 9.30
N LEU A 39 -14.78 -16.89 8.92
CA LEU A 39 -13.47 -16.82 9.57
C LEU A 39 -12.86 -15.42 9.51
N SER A 40 -12.96 -14.77 8.34
CA SER A 40 -12.43 -13.42 8.16
C SER A 40 -13.18 -12.41 9.05
N ALA A 41 -14.50 -12.45 9.06
CA ALA A 41 -15.31 -11.59 9.92
C ALA A 41 -15.04 -11.85 11.41
N SER A 42 -14.98 -13.13 11.83
CA SER A 42 -14.66 -13.49 13.22
C SER A 42 -13.26 -13.00 13.65
N SER A 43 -12.27 -13.10 12.76
CA SER A 43 -10.93 -12.55 13.02
C SER A 43 -10.96 -11.03 13.20
N GLY A 44 -11.71 -10.33 12.35
CA GLY A 44 -11.90 -8.88 12.47
C GLY A 44 -12.58 -8.48 13.78
N ILE A 45 -13.62 -9.24 14.20
CA ILE A 45 -14.31 -9.03 15.49
C ILE A 45 -13.33 -9.24 16.65
N LEU A 46 -12.60 -10.34 16.66
CA LEU A 46 -11.61 -10.64 17.71
C LEU A 46 -10.58 -9.52 17.82
N SER A 47 -10.05 -9.08 16.68
CA SER A 47 -9.04 -8.01 16.65
C SER A 47 -9.60 -6.65 17.07
N GLY A 48 -10.87 -6.35 16.74
CA GLY A 48 -11.57 -5.18 17.24
C GLY A 48 -11.76 -5.19 18.75
N ILE A 49 -12.10 -6.35 19.31
CA ILE A 49 -12.19 -6.54 20.77
C ILE A 49 -10.81 -6.32 21.43
N ILE A 50 -9.74 -6.89 20.86
CA ILE A 50 -8.36 -6.67 21.34
C ILE A 50 -8.02 -5.18 21.30
N ASP A 51 -8.38 -4.49 20.23
CA ASP A 51 -8.12 -3.06 20.09
C ASP A 51 -8.84 -2.24 21.18
N ILE A 52 -10.14 -2.42 21.34
CA ILE A 52 -10.97 -1.69 22.31
C ILE A 52 -10.46 -1.88 23.75
N PHE A 53 -10.13 -3.11 24.15
CA PHE A 53 -9.83 -3.44 25.54
C PHE A 53 -8.34 -3.42 25.87
N LEU A 54 -7.45 -3.68 24.91
CA LEU A 54 -6.01 -3.79 25.16
C LEU A 54 -5.19 -2.66 24.55
N VAL A 55 -5.65 -2.03 23.46
CA VAL A 55 -5.04 -0.81 22.94
C VAL A 55 -5.71 0.43 23.54
N GLY A 56 -7.01 0.60 23.33
CA GLY A 56 -7.78 1.70 23.90
C GLY A 56 -7.25 3.08 23.51
N LYS A 57 -6.79 3.86 24.47
CA LYS A 57 -6.17 5.18 24.24
C LYS A 57 -4.83 5.35 24.99
N PRO A 58 -3.98 6.31 24.60
CA PRO A 58 -2.72 6.57 25.27
C PRO A 58 -2.91 6.81 26.79
N GLY A 59 -2.01 6.23 27.59
CA GLY A 59 -2.06 6.33 29.05
C GLY A 59 -2.97 5.33 29.76
N GLU A 60 -3.93 4.71 29.06
CA GLU A 60 -4.84 3.69 29.59
C GLU A 60 -4.69 2.32 28.86
N SER A 61 -3.63 2.14 28.10
CA SER A 61 -3.41 1.02 27.18
C SER A 61 -2.51 -0.06 27.78
N PRO A 62 -3.00 -1.28 28.06
CA PRO A 62 -2.13 -2.40 28.44
C PRO A 62 -1.07 -2.75 27.37
N LEU A 63 -1.44 -2.76 26.10
CA LEU A 63 -0.48 -2.95 25.00
C LEU A 63 0.41 -1.74 24.78
N GLY A 64 -0.07 -0.53 25.07
CA GLY A 64 0.75 0.68 25.12
C GLY A 64 1.84 0.59 26.19
N ASN A 65 1.53 0.11 27.38
CA ASN A 65 2.54 -0.13 28.42
C ASN A 65 3.59 -1.16 28.00
N PHE A 66 3.17 -2.20 27.28
CA PHE A 66 4.10 -3.19 26.72
C PHE A 66 5.04 -2.55 25.69
N THR A 67 4.50 -1.76 24.75
CA THR A 67 5.33 -1.07 23.75
C THR A 67 6.21 -0.02 24.38
N ASP A 68 5.75 0.73 25.37
CA ASP A 68 6.57 1.69 26.11
C ASP A 68 7.80 1.00 26.75
N LYS A 69 7.57 -0.12 27.43
CA LYS A 69 8.66 -0.91 28.02
C LYS A 69 9.62 -1.44 26.95
N TRP A 70 9.09 -1.96 25.86
CA TRP A 70 9.91 -2.47 24.77
C TRP A 70 10.83 -1.37 24.18
N PHE A 71 10.29 -0.19 23.93
CA PHE A 71 11.08 0.95 23.46
C PHE A 71 12.10 1.41 24.49
N ALA A 72 11.75 1.44 25.77
CA ALA A 72 12.68 1.78 26.84
C ALA A 72 13.87 0.81 26.89
N ASP A 73 13.62 -0.51 26.85
CA ASP A 73 14.65 -1.53 26.82
C ASP A 73 15.57 -1.36 25.59
N ARG A 74 15.01 -1.12 24.40
CA ARG A 74 15.78 -0.89 23.16
C ARG A 74 16.61 0.38 23.22
N THR A 75 16.12 1.45 23.84
CA THR A 75 16.91 2.68 24.04
C THR A 75 18.13 2.44 24.95
N VAL A 76 17.97 1.69 26.03
CA VAL A 76 19.08 1.30 26.90
C VAL A 76 20.10 0.43 26.17
N ASP A 77 19.63 -0.57 25.38
CA ASP A 77 20.50 -1.42 24.59
C ASP A 77 21.33 -0.63 23.57
N PHE A 78 20.68 0.33 22.89
CA PHE A 78 21.37 1.21 21.94
C PHE A 78 22.38 2.12 22.65
N ALA A 79 22.05 2.66 23.82
CA ALA A 79 22.99 3.44 24.61
C ALA A 79 24.24 2.65 24.96
N LYS A 80 24.11 1.38 25.33
CA LYS A 80 25.25 0.47 25.59
C LYS A 80 26.09 0.26 24.35
N ILE A 81 25.48 0.01 23.19
CA ILE A 81 26.20 -0.10 21.90
C ILE A 81 26.98 1.19 21.63
N CYS A 82 26.44 2.34 22.03
CA CYS A 82 27.09 3.63 21.90
C CYS A 82 28.16 3.92 22.96
N GLY A 83 28.40 3.01 23.92
CA GLY A 83 29.42 3.14 24.95
C GLY A 83 28.91 3.66 26.30
N TYR A 84 27.60 3.55 26.59
CA TYR A 84 27.03 3.79 27.92
C TYR A 84 27.40 2.65 28.85
N ASP A 85 28.10 2.96 29.93
CA ASP A 85 28.59 2.03 30.97
C ASP A 85 27.81 2.14 32.31
N GLY A 86 26.77 2.98 32.34
CA GLY A 86 25.96 3.18 33.53
C GLY A 86 24.97 2.06 33.81
N ASP A 87 24.16 2.26 34.85
CA ASP A 87 23.15 1.30 35.30
C ASP A 87 22.11 1.00 34.19
N SER A 88 21.98 -0.29 33.86
CA SER A 88 21.04 -0.81 32.86
C SER A 88 19.58 -0.59 33.24
N SER A 89 19.26 -0.40 34.53
CA SER A 89 17.92 -0.13 35.00
C SER A 89 17.52 1.36 34.88
N SER A 90 18.47 2.25 34.60
CA SER A 90 18.25 3.69 34.53
C SER A 90 18.06 4.19 33.10
N LEU A 91 16.83 4.08 32.58
CA LEU A 91 16.45 4.67 31.29
C LEU A 91 16.83 6.16 31.21
N SER A 92 16.56 6.91 32.26
CA SER A 92 16.85 8.35 32.34
C SER A 92 18.33 8.69 32.12
N GLN A 93 19.24 7.88 32.65
CA GLN A 93 20.68 8.09 32.46
C GLN A 93 21.11 7.70 31.05
N ALA A 94 20.57 6.60 30.51
CA ALA A 94 20.83 6.17 29.14
C ALA A 94 20.36 7.22 28.13
N VAL A 95 19.14 7.78 28.29
CA VAL A 95 18.61 8.85 27.44
C VAL A 95 19.52 10.10 27.52
N LYS A 96 19.88 10.57 28.72
CA LYS A 96 20.80 11.72 28.89
C LYS A 96 22.16 11.49 28.23
N PHE A 97 22.67 10.26 28.28
CA PHE A 97 23.91 9.91 27.60
C PHE A 97 23.75 10.04 26.07
N LEU A 98 22.66 9.52 25.50
CA LEU A 98 22.39 9.60 24.07
C LEU A 98 22.14 11.03 23.59
N GLU A 99 21.32 11.81 24.30
CA GLU A 99 21.08 13.25 24.05
C GLU A 99 22.39 14.04 24.05
N LYS A 100 23.31 13.72 24.96
CA LYS A 100 24.63 14.35 24.98
C LYS A 100 25.52 13.92 23.82
N LYS A 101 25.37 12.69 23.33
CA LYS A 101 26.20 12.11 22.25
C LYS A 101 25.67 12.50 20.87
N PHE A 102 24.36 12.48 20.68
CA PHE A 102 23.67 12.79 19.43
C PHE A 102 22.86 14.09 19.57
N LYS A 103 23.56 15.18 19.84
CA LYS A 103 22.92 16.48 20.03
C LYS A 103 22.28 16.96 18.72
N VAL A 104 21.05 17.45 18.80
CA VAL A 104 20.39 18.15 17.70
C VAL A 104 20.37 19.64 17.98
N PRO A 105 20.37 20.48 16.96
CA PRO A 105 20.47 21.94 17.11
C PRO A 105 19.35 22.56 17.91
N TYR A 106 18.38 21.80 18.33
CA TYR A 106 17.16 22.30 18.95
C TYR A 106 16.72 21.48 20.17
N ASP A 107 17.61 21.42 21.13
CA ASP A 107 17.19 21.06 22.48
C ASP A 107 16.65 22.32 23.18
N GLN A 108 15.63 22.13 24.02
CA GLN A 108 14.90 23.20 24.73
C GLN A 108 15.79 24.18 25.50
N SER A 109 17.01 23.78 25.81
CA SER A 109 17.99 24.56 26.58
C SER A 109 18.65 25.69 25.81
N VAL A 110 18.57 25.73 24.48
CA VAL A 110 19.44 26.59 23.64
C VAL A 110 18.75 27.80 23.02
N GLY A 111 17.44 27.78 22.88
CA GLY A 111 16.67 28.88 22.29
C GLY A 111 16.30 29.95 23.32
N GLY A 112 17.18 30.94 23.55
CA GLY A 112 16.78 32.11 24.33
C GLY A 112 15.53 32.79 23.77
N GLY A 113 14.50 32.91 24.62
CA GLY A 113 13.33 33.80 24.63
C GLY A 113 12.57 34.03 23.31
N ILE A 114 13.12 34.72 22.35
CA ILE A 114 12.40 35.25 21.19
C ILE A 114 11.92 34.16 20.22
N PHE A 115 12.73 33.17 19.92
CA PHE A 115 12.35 32.08 18.99
C PHE A 115 11.34 31.13 19.59
N ARG A 116 11.41 30.89 20.89
CA ARG A 116 10.47 30.07 21.63
C ARG A 116 9.06 30.66 21.61
N GLU A 117 8.97 31.99 21.71
CA GLU A 117 7.70 32.72 21.61
C GLU A 117 7.16 32.71 20.16
N LEU A 118 8.02 32.92 19.15
CA LEU A 118 7.63 33.05 17.75
C LEU A 118 6.94 31.79 17.19
N ILE A 119 7.38 30.61 17.61
CA ILE A 119 6.80 29.34 17.16
C ILE A 119 6.04 28.58 18.27
N ASN A 120 5.80 29.23 19.39
CA ASN A 120 5.16 28.63 20.55
C ASN A 120 5.71 27.21 20.87
N LEU A 121 7.04 27.14 21.03
CA LEU A 121 7.74 25.88 21.28
C LEU A 121 7.72 25.56 22.76
N THR A 122 7.18 24.39 23.10
CA THR A 122 7.06 23.90 24.49
C THR A 122 7.73 22.52 24.62
N PRO A 123 8.04 22.09 25.85
CA PRO A 123 8.52 20.71 26.07
C PRO A 123 7.60 19.63 25.52
N SER A 124 6.29 19.88 25.47
CA SER A 124 5.30 18.90 24.99
C SER A 124 5.11 18.86 23.49
N ASN A 125 5.60 19.87 22.74
CA ASN A 125 5.32 19.97 21.31
C ASN A 125 6.56 20.11 20.41
N HIS A 126 7.76 20.28 20.97
CA HIS A 126 8.97 20.51 20.16
C HIS A 126 9.31 19.34 19.24
N HIS A 127 9.13 18.10 19.68
CA HIS A 127 9.33 16.94 18.82
C HIS A 127 8.36 16.91 17.64
N PHE A 128 7.11 17.31 17.85
CA PHE A 128 6.13 17.37 16.77
C PHE A 128 6.42 18.48 15.77
N LYS A 129 6.81 19.66 16.25
CA LYS A 129 7.06 20.81 15.36
C LYS A 129 8.36 20.73 14.57
N SER A 130 9.41 20.10 15.12
CA SER A 130 10.72 19.98 14.47
C SER A 130 10.74 18.88 13.42
N LEU A 131 11.04 19.23 12.17
CA LEU A 131 11.12 18.25 11.06
C LEU A 131 12.26 17.25 11.24
N ALA A 132 13.36 17.63 11.89
CA ALA A 132 14.48 16.71 12.15
C ALA A 132 14.10 15.60 13.18
N HIS A 133 13.02 15.74 13.93
CA HIS A 133 12.50 14.72 14.85
C HIS A 133 11.45 13.79 14.21
N ASN A 134 11.08 14.04 12.95
CA ASN A 134 10.11 13.20 12.27
C ASN A 134 10.71 11.85 11.89
N PRO A 135 10.09 10.72 12.25
CA PRO A 135 10.51 9.38 11.86
C PRO A 135 10.08 9.07 10.41
N THR A 136 10.43 9.93 9.47
CA THR A 136 10.06 9.88 8.05
C THR A 136 11.27 10.11 7.17
N ILE A 137 11.17 9.75 5.88
CA ILE A 137 12.23 10.01 4.90
C ILE A 137 12.49 11.53 4.78
N LEU A 138 11.44 12.34 4.92
CA LEU A 138 11.60 13.80 4.88
C LEU A 138 12.32 14.31 6.14
N GLY A 139 12.05 13.75 7.32
CA GLY A 139 12.80 14.05 8.54
C GLY A 139 14.30 13.75 8.38
N LEU A 140 14.64 12.59 7.81
CA LEU A 140 16.02 12.27 7.45
C LEU A 140 16.62 13.30 6.47
N PHE A 141 15.85 13.65 5.44
CA PHE A 141 16.29 14.66 4.45
C PHE A 141 16.58 16.02 5.12
N PHE A 142 15.70 16.50 6.01
CA PHE A 142 15.94 17.77 6.72
C PHE A 142 17.13 17.67 7.66
N SER A 143 17.33 16.56 8.36
CA SER A 143 18.51 16.36 9.19
C SER A 143 19.83 16.42 8.39
N ILE A 144 19.83 15.83 7.19
CA ILE A 144 20.99 15.94 6.28
C ILE A 144 21.10 17.38 5.74
N LEU A 145 20.00 18.01 5.31
CA LEU A 145 20.00 19.37 4.78
C LEU A 145 20.56 20.37 5.79
N ASN A 146 20.21 20.22 7.06
CA ASN A 146 20.68 21.06 8.15
C ASN A 146 22.21 21.06 8.28
N GLN A 147 22.89 19.95 7.91
CA GLN A 147 24.36 19.89 7.84
C GLN A 147 24.96 20.82 6.76
N PHE A 148 24.17 21.18 5.72
CA PHE A 148 24.61 22.05 4.62
C PHE A 148 24.16 23.49 4.81
N THR A 149 22.94 23.70 5.27
CA THR A 149 22.33 25.04 5.38
C THR A 149 22.61 25.71 6.71
N ASN A 150 23.00 24.96 7.70
CA ASN A 150 23.17 25.46 9.07
C ASN A 150 21.87 26.02 9.68
N THR A 151 20.72 25.41 9.31
CA THR A 151 19.39 25.80 9.76
C THR A 151 18.73 24.67 10.53
N SER A 152 17.68 24.97 11.26
CA SER A 152 16.73 24.02 11.82
C SER A 152 15.35 24.38 11.31
N ASP A 153 14.61 23.37 10.84
CA ASP A 153 13.35 23.55 10.15
C ASP A 153 12.18 23.03 11.01
N PHE A 154 11.13 23.86 11.12
CA PHE A 154 9.95 23.62 11.95
C PHE A 154 8.68 23.84 11.13
N VAL A 155 7.63 23.12 11.52
CA VAL A 155 6.26 23.38 11.05
C VAL A 155 5.43 23.89 12.24
N ALA A 156 4.93 25.11 12.13
CA ALA A 156 4.05 25.72 13.09
C ALA A 156 2.95 26.53 12.39
N ASP A 157 1.72 26.35 12.79
CA ASP A 157 0.53 27.07 12.26
C ASP A 157 0.40 27.01 10.72
N GLY A 158 0.79 25.88 10.13
CA GLY A 158 0.78 25.67 8.69
C GLY A 158 1.92 26.35 7.92
N GLU A 159 2.90 26.94 8.64
CA GLU A 159 4.08 27.58 8.04
C GLU A 159 5.34 26.74 8.26
N LEU A 160 6.24 26.77 7.27
CA LEU A 160 7.59 26.22 7.39
C LEU A 160 8.53 27.34 7.83
N ILE A 161 9.12 27.18 8.98
CA ILE A 161 10.00 28.18 9.61
C ILE A 161 11.40 27.58 9.69
N SER A 162 12.36 28.24 9.04
CA SER A 162 13.78 27.84 9.08
C SER A 162 14.54 28.81 9.96
N LEU A 163 15.14 28.31 11.03
CA LEU A 163 15.93 29.11 11.98
C LEU A 163 17.42 28.89 11.75
N ASN A 164 18.20 29.97 11.73
CA ASN A 164 19.66 29.88 11.62
C ASN A 164 20.28 29.36 12.91
N ASN A 165 21.07 28.33 12.80
CA ASN A 165 21.88 27.77 13.87
C ASN A 165 23.24 28.49 13.94
N SER A 166 23.31 29.58 14.69
CA SER A 166 24.59 30.27 14.91
C SER A 166 25.54 29.52 15.85
N ASP A 167 25.00 28.64 16.72
CA ASP A 167 25.77 27.87 17.70
C ASP A 167 25.97 26.41 17.28
N SER A 168 27.14 26.19 16.67
CA SER A 168 27.54 24.88 16.16
C SER A 168 27.93 23.82 17.22
N LYS A 169 27.74 24.11 18.50
CA LYS A 169 28.26 23.27 19.61
C LYS A 169 27.47 21.99 19.87
N PHE A 170 26.34 21.80 19.22
CA PHE A 170 25.31 20.87 19.67
C PHE A 170 25.06 19.65 18.79
N GLU A 171 25.64 19.53 17.60
CA GLU A 171 25.46 18.35 16.73
C GLU A 171 26.77 17.81 16.18
N LEU A 172 26.78 16.56 15.75
CA LEU A 172 27.86 16.03 14.93
C LEU A 172 27.86 16.77 13.59
N ARG A 173 28.97 17.43 13.26
CA ARG A 173 29.12 18.16 12.00
C ARG A 173 30.15 17.54 11.11
N GLY A 174 29.79 17.42 9.84
CA GLY A 174 30.72 17.00 8.81
C GLY A 174 31.47 18.19 8.17
N ASN A 175 32.75 18.00 7.86
CA ASN A 175 33.61 19.02 7.22
C ASN A 175 33.57 18.93 5.68
N ASN A 176 33.13 17.82 5.11
CA ASN A 176 33.01 17.58 3.68
C ASN A 176 31.68 16.90 3.36
N ILE A 177 31.32 16.81 2.06
CA ILE A 177 30.03 16.27 1.64
C ILE A 177 29.73 14.88 2.22
N PRO A 178 30.60 13.86 2.11
CA PRO A 178 30.34 12.55 2.68
C PRO A 178 30.15 12.57 4.20
N SER A 179 30.98 13.32 4.93
CA SER A 179 30.87 13.41 6.39
C SER A 179 29.61 14.17 6.83
N LYS A 180 29.15 15.21 6.09
CA LYS A 180 27.89 15.89 6.35
C LYS A 180 26.70 14.95 6.21
N ILE A 181 26.67 14.14 5.14
CA ILE A 181 25.62 13.12 4.95
C ILE A 181 25.64 12.12 6.09
N PHE A 182 26.82 11.58 6.42
CA PHE A 182 26.96 10.63 7.53
C PHE A 182 26.51 11.22 8.86
N CYS A 183 26.94 12.44 9.19
CA CYS A 183 26.56 13.12 10.43
C CYS A 183 25.05 13.40 10.48
N GLY A 184 24.43 13.80 9.36
CA GLY A 184 22.98 13.98 9.28
C GLY A 184 22.22 12.70 9.57
N ILE A 185 22.65 11.57 9.01
CA ILE A 185 22.07 10.25 9.27
C ILE A 185 22.27 9.85 10.74
N ALA A 186 23.50 9.98 11.24
CA ALA A 186 23.85 9.58 12.60
C ALA A 186 23.08 10.40 13.66
N ASN A 187 22.99 11.72 13.47
CA ASN A 187 22.21 12.60 14.33
C ASN A 187 20.73 12.21 14.31
N TRP A 188 20.14 12.01 13.12
CA TRP A 188 18.75 11.65 13.00
C TRP A 188 18.43 10.31 13.71
N ILE A 189 19.19 9.25 13.44
CA ILE A 189 18.97 7.93 14.07
C ILE A 189 19.20 8.02 15.58
N GLY A 190 20.32 8.59 16.02
CA GLY A 190 20.70 8.66 17.42
C GLY A 190 19.67 9.46 18.23
N HIS A 191 19.20 10.56 17.67
CA HIS A 191 18.21 11.41 18.30
C HIS A 191 16.82 10.76 18.37
N LEU A 192 16.36 10.17 17.28
CA LEU A 192 15.09 9.43 17.29
C LEU A 192 15.11 8.30 18.35
N ILE A 193 16.22 7.60 18.52
CA ILE A 193 16.33 6.53 19.51
C ILE A 193 16.40 7.10 20.93
N SER A 194 17.05 8.25 21.15
CA SER A 194 17.05 8.87 22.48
C SER A 194 15.66 9.32 22.91
N ASP A 195 14.90 9.87 21.98
CA ASP A 195 13.61 10.50 22.30
C ASP A 195 12.42 9.55 22.23
N VAL A 196 12.57 8.41 21.54
CA VAL A 196 11.45 7.46 21.37
C VAL A 196 10.88 6.96 22.68
N SER A 197 11.70 6.81 23.70
CA SER A 197 11.27 6.35 25.02
C SER A 197 10.65 7.45 25.91
N GLY A 198 10.63 8.69 25.42
CA GLY A 198 10.14 9.86 26.13
C GLY A 198 11.18 10.54 27.00
N SER A 199 10.86 11.74 27.49
CA SER A 199 11.79 12.57 28.23
C SER A 199 12.21 11.93 29.56
N SER A 200 13.47 12.10 29.90
CA SER A 200 14.11 11.51 31.10
C SER A 200 13.63 12.08 32.43
N SER A 201 12.91 13.18 32.42
CA SER A 201 12.68 13.98 33.63
C SER A 201 11.27 13.84 34.25
N SER A 202 10.33 13.20 33.61
CA SER A 202 8.97 13.05 34.10
C SER A 202 8.75 11.72 34.84
N LYS A 203 8.02 11.77 35.93
CA LYS A 203 7.49 10.57 36.59
C LYS A 203 6.44 9.86 35.73
N ASP A 204 5.90 10.57 34.76
CA ASP A 204 4.94 10.09 33.81
C ASP A 204 5.65 9.61 32.51
N ARG A 205 4.86 8.99 31.61
CA ARG A 205 5.32 8.41 30.36
C ARG A 205 6.22 9.32 29.50
N GLY A 206 6.13 10.64 29.66
CA GLY A 206 6.84 11.62 28.82
C GLY A 206 6.42 11.59 27.35
N MET A 207 6.71 12.66 26.63
CA MET A 207 6.44 12.74 25.19
C MET A 207 7.56 12.04 24.42
N GLY A 208 7.18 11.08 23.57
CA GLY A 208 8.09 10.46 22.61
C GLY A 208 8.19 11.27 21.31
N ILE A 209 8.69 10.64 20.28
CA ILE A 209 8.67 11.19 18.92
C ILE A 209 7.28 11.08 18.31
N PRO A 210 6.88 11.97 17.38
CA PRO A 210 5.58 11.88 16.72
C PRO A 210 5.44 10.55 15.98
N SER A 211 4.23 10.03 15.95
CA SER A 211 3.95 8.85 15.15
C SER A 211 4.16 9.15 13.65
N PRO A 212 4.54 8.15 12.82
CA PRO A 212 4.78 8.37 11.39
C PRO A 212 3.60 9.01 10.66
N ILE A 213 2.36 8.71 11.06
CA ILE A 213 1.17 9.31 10.46
C ILE A 213 1.04 10.80 10.84
N LEU A 214 1.27 11.15 12.12
CA LEU A 214 1.24 12.54 12.54
C LEU A 214 2.42 13.34 11.96
N ALA A 215 3.62 12.75 11.92
CA ALA A 215 4.79 13.34 11.28
C ALA A 215 4.55 13.62 9.79
N TRP A 216 3.88 12.72 9.09
CA TRP A 216 3.55 12.90 7.67
C TRP A 216 2.67 14.13 7.40
N ILE A 217 1.81 14.54 8.33
CA ILE A 217 1.04 15.79 8.21
C ILE A 217 1.98 16.99 8.12
N ASN A 218 2.98 17.06 9.00
CA ASN A 218 4.00 18.11 8.93
C ASN A 218 4.83 18.04 7.66
N ASP A 219 5.17 16.83 7.19
CA ASP A 219 5.90 16.63 5.94
C ASP A 219 5.14 17.20 4.74
N VAL A 220 3.82 16.95 4.65
CA VAL A 220 2.98 17.50 3.57
C VAL A 220 2.97 19.02 3.59
N ILE A 221 2.84 19.62 4.78
CA ILE A 221 2.89 21.08 4.94
C ILE A 221 4.27 21.62 4.49
N ALA A 222 5.35 21.01 4.97
CA ALA A 222 6.71 21.40 4.62
C ALA A 222 6.94 21.33 3.09
N ILE A 223 6.50 20.26 2.43
CA ILE A 223 6.58 20.12 0.97
C ILE A 223 5.78 21.23 0.28
N LYS A 224 4.52 21.46 0.68
CA LYS A 224 3.70 22.54 0.11
C LYS A 224 4.41 23.90 0.21
N ARG A 225 4.94 24.22 1.39
CA ARG A 225 5.62 25.50 1.62
C ARG A 225 6.92 25.63 0.81
N LYS A 226 7.70 24.56 0.68
CA LYS A 226 8.89 24.53 -0.22
C LYS A 226 8.54 24.72 -1.69
N LEU A 227 7.34 24.29 -2.11
CA LEU A 227 6.81 24.52 -3.46
C LEU A 227 6.07 25.87 -3.61
N ASN A 228 6.15 26.75 -2.62
CA ASN A 228 5.43 28.04 -2.57
C ASN A 228 3.89 27.90 -2.61
N ILE A 229 3.36 26.77 -2.18
CA ILE A 229 1.91 26.54 -2.04
C ILE A 229 1.52 26.91 -0.61
N PRO A 230 0.62 27.89 -0.40
CA PRO A 230 0.18 28.25 0.95
C PRO A 230 -0.59 27.13 1.62
N ALA A 231 -0.47 27.00 2.93
CA ALA A 231 -1.31 26.09 3.69
C ALA A 231 -2.76 26.57 3.66
N SER A 232 -3.69 25.65 3.36
CA SER A 232 -5.12 25.90 3.44
C SER A 232 -5.60 25.93 4.91
N GLU A 233 -6.78 26.46 5.18
CA GLU A 233 -7.40 26.36 6.51
C GLU A 233 -7.62 24.89 6.94
N PHE A 234 -7.84 23.99 5.98
CA PHE A 234 -7.87 22.56 6.22
C PHE A 234 -6.52 22.03 6.72
N ASP A 235 -5.41 22.39 6.07
CA ASP A 235 -4.07 21.96 6.47
C ASP A 235 -3.76 22.44 7.91
N LYS A 236 -4.12 23.68 8.26
CA LYS A 236 -3.94 24.24 9.59
C LYS A 236 -4.76 23.48 10.64
N SER A 237 -6.04 23.24 10.35
CA SER A 237 -6.94 22.52 11.26
C SER A 237 -6.47 21.07 11.50
N VAL A 238 -5.99 20.38 10.45
CA VAL A 238 -5.44 19.02 10.57
C VAL A 238 -4.13 19.02 11.34
N ASN A 239 -3.27 20.02 11.15
CA ASN A 239 -2.02 20.17 11.89
C ASN A 239 -2.28 20.44 13.39
N GLU A 240 -3.23 21.32 13.71
CA GLU A 240 -3.65 21.60 15.08
C GLU A 240 -4.24 20.35 15.76
N LEU A 241 -5.09 19.60 15.06
CA LEU A 241 -5.61 18.33 15.56
C LEU A 241 -4.49 17.33 15.83
N ALA A 242 -3.56 17.17 14.89
CA ALA A 242 -2.40 16.28 15.03
C ALA A 242 -1.53 16.68 16.23
N LEU A 243 -1.29 17.97 16.43
CA LEU A 243 -0.58 18.48 17.60
C LEU A 243 -1.32 18.12 18.91
N LYS A 244 -2.63 18.35 18.99
CA LYS A 244 -3.44 18.00 20.15
C LYS A 244 -3.43 16.50 20.47
N LEU A 245 -3.45 15.64 19.43
CA LEU A 245 -3.33 14.20 19.58
C LEU A 245 -1.94 13.82 20.12
N PHE A 246 -0.90 14.41 19.57
CA PHE A 246 0.48 14.18 20.00
C PHE A 246 0.66 14.60 21.48
N GLU A 247 0.24 15.79 21.87
CA GLU A 247 0.32 16.29 23.25
C GLU A 247 -0.46 15.42 24.25
N LYS A 248 -1.47 14.67 23.80
CA LYS A 248 -2.20 13.68 24.60
C LYS A 248 -1.58 12.28 24.57
N GLY A 249 -0.37 12.13 24.01
CA GLY A 249 0.40 10.89 24.02
C GLY A 249 0.20 9.98 22.81
N TYR A 250 -0.38 10.47 21.72
CA TYR A 250 -0.44 9.75 20.46
C TYR A 250 0.92 9.83 19.73
N ASP A 251 1.91 9.15 20.27
CA ASP A 251 3.28 9.08 19.75
C ASP A 251 3.54 7.75 19.00
N VAL A 252 4.78 7.54 18.55
CA VAL A 252 5.17 6.32 17.84
C VAL A 252 4.97 5.05 18.67
N ARG A 253 5.11 5.12 19.99
CA ARG A 253 4.96 3.96 20.89
C ARG A 253 3.50 3.51 20.93
N PHE A 254 2.57 4.47 21.08
CA PHE A 254 1.15 4.17 21.03
C PHE A 254 0.72 3.68 19.64
N GLN A 255 1.18 4.33 18.57
CA GLN A 255 0.88 3.85 17.23
C GLN A 255 1.42 2.43 16.97
N THR A 256 2.56 2.07 17.58
CA THR A 256 3.09 0.70 17.53
C THR A 256 2.14 -0.27 18.22
N SER A 257 1.55 0.09 19.35
CA SER A 257 0.54 -0.76 20.00
C SER A 257 -0.69 -1.00 19.13
N GLN A 258 -1.10 -0.03 18.31
CA GLN A 258 -2.18 -0.17 17.32
C GLN A 258 -1.84 -1.15 16.19
N THR A 259 -0.57 -1.42 15.92
CA THR A 259 -0.20 -2.42 14.90
C THR A 259 -0.45 -3.84 15.36
N ILE A 260 -0.50 -4.09 16.67
CA ILE A 260 -0.62 -5.44 17.26
C ILE A 260 -1.93 -6.11 16.87
N PRO A 261 -3.13 -5.53 17.08
CA PRO A 261 -4.38 -6.15 16.67
C PRO A 261 -4.48 -6.31 15.15
N VAL A 262 -3.91 -5.39 14.36
CA VAL A 262 -3.84 -5.49 12.90
C VAL A 262 -2.99 -6.69 12.48
N PHE A 263 -1.83 -6.88 13.11
CA PHE A 263 -0.95 -8.03 12.87
C PHE A 263 -1.62 -9.34 13.28
N ILE A 264 -2.25 -9.40 14.45
CA ILE A 264 -3.00 -10.57 14.92
C ILE A 264 -4.08 -10.94 13.90
N ASN A 265 -4.86 -9.95 13.42
CA ASN A 265 -5.88 -10.16 12.40
C ASN A 265 -5.31 -10.82 11.13
N GLU A 266 -4.19 -10.32 10.63
CA GLU A 266 -3.53 -10.92 9.46
C GLU A 266 -3.03 -12.33 9.72
N MET A 267 -2.39 -12.57 10.86
CA MET A 267 -1.84 -13.88 11.19
C MET A 267 -2.94 -14.93 11.36
N VAL A 268 -4.03 -14.58 12.05
CA VAL A 268 -5.18 -15.47 12.25
C VAL A 268 -5.80 -15.85 10.91
N VAL A 269 -6.08 -14.89 10.04
CA VAL A 269 -6.66 -15.16 8.70
C VAL A 269 -5.75 -16.07 7.88
N ARG A 270 -4.45 -15.77 7.82
CA ARG A 270 -3.47 -16.54 7.04
C ARG A 270 -3.30 -17.96 7.58
N LEU A 271 -3.22 -18.09 8.89
CA LEU A 271 -3.06 -19.39 9.55
C LEU A 271 -4.29 -20.30 9.29
N PHE A 272 -5.49 -19.78 9.52
CA PHE A 272 -6.71 -20.56 9.30
C PHE A 272 -6.93 -20.91 7.83
N TYR A 273 -6.62 -19.98 6.91
CA TYR A 273 -6.63 -20.28 5.48
C TYR A 273 -5.69 -21.46 5.17
N SER A 274 -4.43 -21.37 5.60
CA SER A 274 -3.44 -22.42 5.33
C SER A 274 -3.84 -23.76 5.90
N ILE A 275 -4.28 -23.81 7.16
CA ILE A 275 -4.74 -25.06 7.81
C ILE A 275 -5.92 -25.66 7.04
N ARG A 276 -6.90 -24.85 6.70
CA ARG A 276 -8.11 -25.31 6.01
C ARG A 276 -7.79 -25.84 4.60
N ARG A 277 -6.94 -25.15 3.86
CA ARG A 277 -6.50 -25.59 2.52
C ARG A 277 -5.59 -26.82 2.60
N LEU A 278 -4.76 -26.92 3.63
CA LEU A 278 -3.95 -28.11 3.91
C LEU A 278 -4.83 -29.34 4.14
N ILE A 279 -5.85 -29.22 4.98
CA ILE A 279 -6.82 -30.31 5.23
C ILE A 279 -7.51 -30.71 3.91
N LYS A 280 -8.01 -29.73 3.15
CA LYS A 280 -8.66 -29.97 1.85
C LYS A 280 -7.72 -30.67 0.86
N TYR A 281 -6.45 -30.30 0.83
CA TYR A 281 -5.44 -30.95 -0.01
C TYR A 281 -5.30 -32.44 0.31
N PHE A 282 -5.14 -32.77 1.60
CA PHE A 282 -5.01 -34.18 2.01
C PHE A 282 -6.27 -35.01 1.79
N ILE A 283 -7.45 -34.41 1.77
CA ILE A 283 -8.71 -35.10 1.47
C ILE A 283 -8.89 -35.29 -0.04
N SER A 284 -8.51 -34.26 -0.88
CA SER A 284 -8.89 -34.22 -2.29
C SER A 284 -7.81 -34.78 -3.22
N VAL A 285 -6.53 -34.79 -2.81
CA VAL A 285 -5.42 -35.23 -3.66
C VAL A 285 -5.02 -36.66 -3.33
N PRO A 286 -5.06 -37.59 -4.33
CA PRO A 286 -4.60 -38.97 -4.15
C PRO A 286 -3.16 -39.04 -3.63
N LYS A 287 -2.83 -40.06 -2.85
CA LYS A 287 -1.49 -40.16 -2.22
C LYS A 287 -0.35 -40.15 -3.22
N GLU A 288 -0.57 -40.77 -4.38
CA GLU A 288 0.39 -40.92 -5.47
C GLU A 288 0.75 -39.59 -6.16
N GLU A 289 -0.17 -38.63 -6.15
CA GLU A 289 -0.01 -37.31 -6.78
C GLU A 289 0.50 -36.25 -5.81
N ARG A 290 0.62 -36.57 -4.52
CA ARG A 290 1.03 -35.60 -3.50
C ARG A 290 2.50 -35.24 -3.65
N ASN A 291 2.76 -33.95 -3.80
CA ASN A 291 4.12 -33.40 -3.80
C ASN A 291 4.14 -32.03 -3.12
N PHE A 292 5.33 -31.59 -2.71
CA PHE A 292 5.49 -30.35 -1.96
C PHE A 292 5.08 -29.10 -2.76
N SER A 293 5.36 -29.07 -4.06
CA SER A 293 5.02 -27.93 -4.92
C SER A 293 3.50 -27.75 -5.01
N LEU A 294 2.74 -28.83 -5.21
CA LEU A 294 1.29 -28.80 -5.28
C LEU A 294 0.68 -28.45 -3.92
N LEU A 295 1.25 -28.99 -2.84
CA LEU A 295 0.88 -28.67 -1.46
C LEU A 295 1.03 -27.18 -1.20
N TRP A 296 2.22 -26.62 -1.46
CA TRP A 296 2.49 -25.21 -1.24
C TRP A 296 1.57 -24.31 -2.07
N LYS A 297 1.41 -24.61 -3.36
CA LYS A 297 0.48 -23.89 -4.24
C LYS A 297 -0.97 -23.88 -3.72
N SER A 298 -1.37 -24.95 -3.04
CA SER A 298 -2.73 -25.09 -2.50
C SER A 298 -2.96 -24.28 -1.23
N CYS A 299 -1.96 -24.15 -0.35
CA CYS A 299 -2.11 -23.55 0.99
C CYS A 299 -1.30 -22.26 1.22
N GLU A 300 -0.63 -21.72 0.21
CA GLU A 300 0.20 -20.51 0.27
C GLU A 300 -0.63 -19.29 0.70
N PRO A 301 -0.28 -18.62 1.84
CA PRO A 301 -1.12 -17.57 2.42
C PRO A 301 -0.74 -16.13 2.05
N PHE A 302 0.30 -15.90 1.21
CA PHE A 302 0.85 -14.56 1.03
C PHE A 302 0.41 -13.87 -0.26
N THR A 303 0.52 -14.56 -1.40
CA THR A 303 0.25 -13.99 -2.72
C THR A 303 -1.15 -14.27 -3.25
N ASN A 304 -1.83 -15.25 -2.65
CA ASN A 304 -3.12 -15.79 -3.08
C ASN A 304 -4.24 -14.74 -3.06
N ALA A 305 -5.03 -14.69 -4.14
CA ALA A 305 -6.15 -13.75 -4.29
C ALA A 305 -7.25 -13.98 -3.24
N THR A 306 -7.50 -15.24 -2.86
CA THR A 306 -8.49 -15.61 -1.84
C THR A 306 -8.10 -15.04 -0.47
N VAL A 307 -6.84 -15.18 -0.06
CA VAL A 307 -6.34 -14.61 1.20
C VAL A 307 -6.44 -13.08 1.20
N LYS A 308 -6.10 -12.44 0.09
CA LYS A 308 -6.23 -10.98 -0.03
C LYS A 308 -7.69 -10.53 0.15
N ARG A 309 -8.65 -11.26 -0.41
CA ARG A 309 -10.08 -11.00 -0.20
C ARG A 309 -10.48 -11.23 1.26
N MET A 310 -10.05 -12.34 1.86
CA MET A 310 -10.30 -12.64 3.26
C MET A 310 -9.76 -11.53 4.18
N LEU A 311 -8.53 -11.06 3.95
CA LEU A 311 -7.92 -9.95 4.70
C LEU A 311 -8.70 -8.65 4.52
N THR A 312 -9.22 -8.36 3.33
CA THR A 312 -10.06 -7.17 3.12
C THR A 312 -11.33 -7.22 3.97
N VAL A 313 -11.99 -8.38 4.03
CA VAL A 313 -13.17 -8.57 4.89
C VAL A 313 -12.80 -8.47 6.36
N ALA A 314 -11.71 -9.11 6.80
CA ALA A 314 -11.27 -9.10 8.17
C ALA A 314 -10.91 -7.68 8.65
N HIS A 315 -10.13 -6.92 7.86
CA HIS A 315 -9.81 -5.53 8.17
C HIS A 315 -11.03 -4.61 8.09
N GLY A 316 -11.96 -4.87 7.17
CA GLY A 316 -13.21 -4.12 7.10
C GLY A 316 -14.07 -4.32 8.37
N THR A 317 -14.22 -5.57 8.81
CA THR A 317 -14.95 -5.88 10.06
C THR A 317 -14.26 -5.29 11.28
N PHE A 318 -12.94 -5.39 11.36
CA PHE A 318 -12.13 -4.74 12.40
C PHE A 318 -12.41 -3.23 12.46
N CYS A 319 -12.28 -2.54 11.32
CA CYS A 319 -12.49 -1.09 11.24
C CYS A 319 -13.93 -0.67 11.60
N LEU A 320 -14.94 -1.49 11.26
CA LEU A 320 -16.32 -1.20 11.65
C LEU A 320 -16.52 -1.22 13.17
N ILE A 321 -15.89 -2.15 13.86
CA ILE A 321 -15.97 -2.28 15.32
C ILE A 321 -15.21 -1.14 15.99
N ASP A 322 -13.98 -0.88 15.57
CA ASP A 322 -13.13 0.18 16.07
C ASP A 322 -13.76 1.57 15.85
N LEU A 323 -14.25 1.84 14.63
CA LEU A 323 -14.96 3.09 14.31
C LEU A 323 -16.23 3.25 15.16
N GLY A 324 -16.94 2.14 15.41
CA GLY A 324 -18.11 2.12 16.28
C GLY A 324 -17.78 2.56 17.72
N ASP A 325 -16.74 1.96 18.33
CA ASP A 325 -16.27 2.34 19.66
C ASP A 325 -15.79 3.80 19.72
N ALA A 326 -14.93 4.19 18.78
CA ALA A 326 -14.41 5.56 18.69
C ALA A 326 -15.54 6.59 18.55
N THR A 327 -16.57 6.29 17.76
CA THR A 327 -17.75 7.16 17.59
C THR A 327 -18.56 7.27 18.88
N ILE A 328 -18.87 6.15 19.54
CA ILE A 328 -19.59 6.14 20.81
C ILE A 328 -18.83 6.95 21.86
N ARG A 329 -17.51 6.78 21.97
CA ARG A 329 -16.67 7.53 22.89
C ARG A 329 -16.62 9.02 22.56
N GLY A 330 -16.51 9.38 21.28
CA GLY A 330 -16.58 10.77 20.83
C GLY A 330 -17.90 11.47 21.23
N ILE A 331 -19.03 10.75 21.14
CA ILE A 331 -20.34 11.26 21.54
C ILE A 331 -20.45 11.35 23.07
N THR A 332 -20.09 10.29 23.79
CA THR A 332 -20.29 10.21 25.25
C THR A 332 -19.39 11.17 26.02
N THR A 333 -18.21 11.48 25.54
CA THR A 333 -17.26 12.41 26.18
C THR A 333 -17.45 13.87 25.74
N GLY A 334 -18.32 14.12 24.77
CA GLY A 334 -18.49 15.45 24.18
C GLY A 334 -19.44 16.38 24.90
N GLY A 335 -20.17 15.94 25.96
CA GLY A 335 -21.05 16.78 26.74
C GLY A 335 -22.12 17.52 25.94
N GLY A 336 -22.64 16.92 24.87
CA GLY A 336 -23.62 17.50 23.92
C GLY A 336 -23.05 17.91 22.57
N SER A 337 -21.73 17.87 22.39
CA SER A 337 -21.06 18.03 21.11
C SER A 337 -20.15 16.82 20.83
N PHE A 338 -19.78 16.58 19.56
CA PHE A 338 -18.87 15.50 19.21
C PHE A 338 -17.42 15.84 19.58
N ASN A 339 -16.79 15.01 20.42
CA ASN A 339 -15.40 15.18 20.83
C ASN A 339 -14.47 14.54 19.78
N VAL A 340 -14.03 15.34 18.80
CA VAL A 340 -13.17 14.93 17.70
C VAL A 340 -11.82 14.37 18.21
N VAL A 341 -11.26 14.95 19.25
CA VAL A 341 -9.96 14.50 19.80
C VAL A 341 -10.10 13.12 20.42
N GLU A 342 -11.11 12.89 21.25
CA GLU A 342 -11.36 11.56 21.85
C GLU A 342 -11.64 10.51 20.79
N PHE A 343 -12.39 10.86 19.75
CA PHE A 343 -12.63 9.98 18.59
C PHE A 343 -11.30 9.51 17.95
N PHE A 344 -10.39 10.43 17.61
CA PHE A 344 -9.11 10.08 17.00
C PHE A 344 -8.13 9.42 17.98
N MET A 345 -8.23 9.69 19.27
CA MET A 345 -7.43 9.01 20.29
C MET A 345 -7.80 7.53 20.44
N ARG A 346 -9.03 7.17 20.10
CA ARG A 346 -9.55 5.81 20.15
C ARG A 346 -9.43 5.07 18.82
N LEU A 347 -9.54 5.79 17.70
CA LEU A 347 -9.51 5.22 16.37
C LEU A 347 -8.15 4.58 16.07
N ASN A 348 -8.16 3.31 15.67
CA ASN A 348 -6.96 2.64 15.21
C ASN A 348 -6.62 3.08 13.77
N ILE A 349 -5.85 4.16 13.66
CA ILE A 349 -5.48 4.74 12.36
C ILE A 349 -4.65 3.76 11.53
N VAL A 350 -3.86 2.89 12.17
CA VAL A 350 -3.09 1.84 11.46
C VAL A 350 -4.03 0.83 10.80
N GLY A 351 -5.08 0.41 11.51
CA GLY A 351 -6.12 -0.48 11.00
C GLY A 351 -6.88 0.11 9.82
N VAL A 352 -7.29 1.38 9.94
CA VAL A 352 -7.94 2.13 8.84
C VAL A 352 -7.02 2.23 7.63
N GLY A 353 -5.75 2.57 7.82
CA GLY A 353 -4.75 2.63 6.75
C GLY A 353 -4.57 1.26 6.08
N ARG A 354 -4.48 0.20 6.86
CA ARG A 354 -4.35 -1.17 6.34
C ARG A 354 -5.59 -1.62 5.55
N PHE A 355 -6.78 -1.28 6.01
CA PHE A 355 -8.03 -1.54 5.28
C PHE A 355 -8.08 -0.78 3.97
N THR A 356 -7.71 0.50 3.96
CA THR A 356 -7.64 1.32 2.74
C THR A 356 -6.69 0.71 1.69
N ILE A 357 -5.50 0.26 2.11
CA ILE A 357 -4.56 -0.46 1.23
C ILE A 357 -5.19 -1.75 0.69
N SER A 358 -5.95 -2.48 1.52
CA SER A 358 -6.63 -3.71 1.10
C SER A 358 -7.71 -3.44 0.06
N ILE A 359 -8.55 -2.41 0.24
CA ILE A 359 -9.57 -1.99 -0.74
C ILE A 359 -8.91 -1.57 -2.06
N TYR A 360 -7.85 -0.76 -2.00
CA TYR A 360 -7.11 -0.37 -3.21
C TYR A 360 -6.57 -1.60 -3.95
N GLY A 361 -6.00 -2.57 -3.23
CA GLY A 361 -5.53 -3.83 -3.79
C GLY A 361 -6.64 -4.63 -4.47
N GLU A 362 -7.83 -4.71 -3.84
CA GLU A 362 -9.02 -5.35 -4.40
C GLU A 362 -9.50 -4.65 -5.67
N ALA A 363 -9.63 -3.33 -5.65
CA ALA A 363 -10.05 -2.54 -6.81
C ALA A 363 -9.08 -2.73 -7.98
N LYS A 364 -7.76 -2.63 -7.73
CA LYS A 364 -6.72 -2.85 -8.74
C LYS A 364 -6.77 -4.27 -9.32
N ARG A 365 -6.98 -5.30 -8.47
CA ARG A 365 -7.14 -6.69 -8.91
C ARG A 365 -8.42 -6.87 -9.72
N GLY A 366 -9.53 -6.28 -9.29
CA GLY A 366 -10.80 -6.30 -10.03
C GLY A 366 -10.68 -5.70 -11.42
N LEU A 367 -10.02 -4.55 -11.55
CA LEU A 367 -9.76 -3.90 -12.85
C LEU A 367 -8.87 -4.76 -13.76
N LYS A 368 -7.78 -5.35 -13.21
CA LYS A 368 -6.93 -6.26 -13.97
C LYS A 368 -7.68 -7.52 -14.42
N GLY A 369 -8.50 -8.10 -13.52
CA GLY A 369 -9.31 -9.27 -13.82
C GLY A 369 -10.37 -8.97 -14.90
N HIS A 370 -11.00 -7.79 -14.85
CA HIS A 370 -11.93 -7.35 -15.89
C HIS A 370 -11.25 -7.21 -17.25
N LYS A 371 -10.09 -6.57 -17.32
CA LYS A 371 -9.29 -6.46 -18.57
C LYS A 371 -8.93 -7.84 -19.13
N ALA A 372 -8.41 -8.75 -18.29
CA ALA A 372 -8.06 -10.09 -18.70
C ALA A 372 -9.28 -10.89 -19.20
N LYS A 373 -10.45 -10.76 -18.55
CA LYS A 373 -11.70 -11.39 -19.03
C LYS A 373 -12.12 -10.86 -20.41
N THR A 374 -12.05 -9.55 -20.62
CA THR A 374 -12.35 -8.92 -21.91
C THR A 374 -11.38 -9.43 -22.99
N GLU A 375 -10.09 -9.48 -22.68
CA GLU A 375 -9.07 -10.01 -23.58
C GLU A 375 -9.30 -11.50 -23.92
N ALA A 376 -9.65 -12.32 -22.94
CA ALA A 376 -9.96 -13.74 -23.18
C ALA A 376 -11.16 -13.93 -24.10
N VAL A 377 -12.21 -13.11 -23.96
CA VAL A 377 -13.36 -13.11 -24.88
C VAL A 377 -12.91 -12.76 -26.30
N PHE A 378 -12.08 -11.74 -26.43
CA PHE A 378 -11.54 -11.31 -27.71
C PHE A 378 -10.69 -12.40 -28.37
N LEU A 379 -9.73 -12.98 -27.63
CA LEU A 379 -8.85 -14.05 -28.14
C LEU A 379 -9.64 -15.31 -28.53
N ARG A 380 -10.68 -15.68 -27.78
CA ARG A 380 -11.58 -16.79 -28.15
C ARG A 380 -12.25 -16.55 -29.50
N ARG A 381 -12.77 -15.35 -29.69
CA ARG A 381 -13.45 -14.96 -30.93
C ARG A 381 -12.48 -14.97 -32.11
N GLU A 382 -11.29 -14.39 -31.92
CA GLU A 382 -10.22 -14.38 -32.92
C GLU A 382 -9.80 -15.80 -33.31
N LYS A 383 -9.61 -16.68 -32.33
CA LYS A 383 -9.28 -18.10 -32.57
C LYS A 383 -10.39 -18.81 -33.33
N THR A 384 -11.67 -18.56 -33.03
CA THR A 384 -12.79 -19.15 -33.75
C THR A 384 -12.73 -18.75 -35.22
N ILE A 385 -12.54 -17.47 -35.52
CA ILE A 385 -12.45 -16.97 -36.92
C ILE A 385 -11.27 -17.62 -37.65
N VAL A 386 -10.10 -17.72 -37.01
CA VAL A 386 -8.93 -18.37 -37.64
C VAL A 386 -9.17 -19.86 -37.91
N ASN A 387 -9.80 -20.56 -36.96
CA ASN A 387 -10.12 -21.97 -37.13
C ASN A 387 -11.16 -22.22 -38.23
N ASP A 388 -12.19 -21.36 -38.31
CA ASP A 388 -13.19 -21.44 -39.41
C ASP A 388 -12.52 -21.20 -40.77
N TYR A 389 -11.57 -20.26 -40.80
CA TYR A 389 -10.76 -20.03 -42.04
C TYR A 389 -9.90 -21.25 -42.41
N ILE A 390 -9.24 -21.88 -41.42
CA ILE A 390 -8.46 -23.11 -41.63
C ILE A 390 -9.36 -24.24 -42.16
N ASN A 391 -10.55 -24.40 -41.60
CA ASN A 391 -11.51 -25.41 -42.01
C ASN A 391 -12.02 -25.13 -43.45
N GLY A 392 -12.30 -23.86 -43.76
CA GLY A 392 -12.65 -23.45 -45.12
C GLY A 392 -11.55 -23.78 -46.14
N LEU A 393 -10.28 -23.52 -45.83
CA LEU A 393 -9.14 -23.87 -46.67
C LEU A 393 -8.98 -25.39 -46.86
N ARG A 394 -9.22 -26.19 -45.81
CA ARG A 394 -9.20 -27.67 -45.89
C ARG A 394 -10.29 -28.19 -46.82
N THR A 395 -11.51 -27.64 -46.70
CA THR A 395 -12.63 -28.00 -47.58
C THR A 395 -12.33 -27.63 -49.03
N LEU A 396 -11.75 -26.46 -49.29
CA LEU A 396 -11.33 -26.06 -50.63
C LEU A 396 -10.22 -26.95 -51.17
N SER A 397 -9.23 -27.32 -50.34
CA SER A 397 -8.16 -28.26 -50.77
C SER A 397 -8.71 -29.62 -51.14
N ALA A 398 -9.61 -30.17 -50.32
CA ALA A 398 -10.28 -31.45 -50.62
C ALA A 398 -11.13 -31.36 -51.89
N ALA A 399 -11.82 -30.22 -52.07
CA ALA A 399 -12.59 -29.96 -53.30
C ALA A 399 -11.70 -29.85 -54.54
N TYR A 400 -10.45 -29.36 -54.37
CA TYR A 400 -9.49 -29.22 -55.48
C TYR A 400 -8.90 -30.57 -55.95
N ASP A 401 -8.77 -31.53 -55.04
CA ASP A 401 -8.32 -32.89 -55.31
C ASP A 401 -9.42 -33.77 -55.94
N ASP A 402 -10.71 -33.40 -55.73
CA ASP A 402 -11.87 -34.08 -56.32
C ASP A 402 -12.35 -33.32 -57.57
N LYS A 403 -12.10 -33.89 -58.76
CA LYS A 403 -12.51 -33.29 -60.00
C LYS A 403 -14.01 -33.07 -60.18
N GLN A 404 -14.86 -33.90 -59.54
CA GLN A 404 -16.30 -33.75 -59.61
C GLN A 404 -16.74 -32.60 -58.69
N LEU A 405 -16.16 -32.52 -57.50
CA LEU A 405 -16.44 -31.44 -56.53
C LEU A 405 -15.89 -30.09 -57.04
N MET A 406 -14.73 -30.09 -57.74
CA MET A 406 -14.19 -28.88 -58.37
C MET A 406 -15.10 -28.37 -59.50
N ASN A 407 -15.71 -29.23 -60.25
CA ASN A 407 -16.69 -28.81 -61.28
C ASN A 407 -17.96 -28.26 -60.59
N PHE A 408 -18.45 -28.92 -59.52
CA PHE A 408 -19.57 -28.45 -58.71
C PHE A 408 -19.27 -27.08 -58.04
N VAL A 409 -18.06 -26.88 -57.48
CA VAL A 409 -17.66 -25.60 -56.86
C VAL A 409 -17.47 -24.50 -57.91
N LYS A 410 -17.05 -24.80 -59.12
CA LYS A 410 -17.01 -23.84 -60.24
C LYS A 410 -18.41 -23.39 -60.65
N ASP A 411 -19.36 -24.33 -60.69
CA ASP A 411 -20.76 -24.04 -61.03
C ASP A 411 -21.49 -23.34 -59.91
N PHE A 412 -21.13 -23.61 -58.68
CA PHE A 412 -21.71 -23.04 -57.47
C PHE A 412 -21.00 -21.74 -57.11
N GLN A 413 -20.74 -20.84 -58.03
CA GLN A 413 -20.10 -19.54 -57.68
C GLN A 413 -19.89 -19.43 -56.19
N ALA A 414 -18.73 -19.78 -55.68
CA ALA A 414 -18.39 -19.99 -54.27
C ALA A 414 -18.54 -18.71 -53.39
N SER A 415 -19.52 -17.91 -53.72
CA SER A 415 -19.84 -16.60 -53.12
C SER A 415 -20.21 -16.70 -51.63
N GLY A 416 -20.82 -17.80 -51.20
CA GLY A 416 -21.28 -17.91 -49.81
C GLY A 416 -20.15 -18.08 -48.81
N LEU A 417 -19.17 -18.94 -49.08
CA LEU A 417 -18.04 -19.18 -48.17
C LEU A 417 -17.06 -18.01 -48.13
N TYR A 418 -16.82 -17.37 -49.26
CA TYR A 418 -16.00 -16.16 -49.32
C TYR A 418 -16.67 -14.98 -48.66
N LEU A 419 -17.99 -14.83 -48.80
CA LEU A 419 -18.75 -13.76 -48.18
C LEU A 419 -18.80 -13.93 -46.64
N GLU A 420 -18.94 -15.15 -46.15
CA GLU A 420 -18.93 -15.42 -44.69
C GLU A 420 -17.53 -15.19 -44.12
N ALA A 421 -16.45 -15.66 -44.78
CA ALA A 421 -15.08 -15.38 -44.36
C ALA A 421 -14.76 -13.87 -44.40
N PHE A 422 -15.25 -13.15 -45.41
CA PHE A 422 -15.14 -11.70 -45.52
C PHE A 422 -15.88 -11.00 -44.39
N ASN A 423 -17.13 -11.36 -44.13
CA ASN A 423 -17.94 -10.76 -43.08
C ASN A 423 -17.30 -10.96 -41.65
N LYS A 424 -16.78 -12.18 -41.40
CA LYS A 424 -16.07 -12.48 -40.16
C LYS A 424 -14.75 -11.70 -40.03
N SER A 425 -14.02 -11.53 -41.15
CA SER A 425 -12.80 -10.69 -41.17
C SER A 425 -13.10 -9.22 -40.95
N ALA A 426 -14.18 -8.69 -41.49
CA ALA A 426 -14.63 -7.32 -41.31
C ALA A 426 -15.05 -7.07 -39.84
N GLU A 427 -15.75 -8.04 -39.24
CA GLU A 427 -16.13 -7.99 -37.85
C GLU A 427 -14.90 -7.96 -36.91
N LEU A 428 -13.90 -8.79 -37.18
CA LEU A 428 -12.65 -8.79 -36.43
C LEU A 428 -11.89 -7.46 -36.56
N ALA A 429 -11.86 -6.88 -37.76
CA ALA A 429 -11.22 -5.59 -38.02
C ALA A 429 -11.90 -4.46 -37.25
N ARG A 430 -13.25 -4.46 -37.15
CA ARG A 430 -14.01 -3.52 -36.29
C ARG A 430 -13.66 -3.68 -34.81
N LEU A 431 -13.61 -4.93 -34.32
CA LEU A 431 -13.26 -5.22 -32.93
C LEU A 431 -11.85 -4.75 -32.56
N ARG A 432 -10.93 -4.74 -33.54
CA ARG A 432 -9.56 -4.25 -33.37
C ARG A 432 -9.41 -2.73 -33.57
N GLY A 433 -10.50 -2.02 -33.83
CA GLY A 433 -10.46 -0.57 -34.07
C GLY A 433 -9.75 -0.16 -35.37
N VAL A 434 -9.70 -1.05 -36.36
CA VAL A 434 -9.14 -0.73 -37.66
C VAL A 434 -10.08 0.23 -38.40
N SER A 435 -9.58 1.42 -38.69
CA SER A 435 -10.39 2.58 -39.14
C SER A 435 -10.95 2.47 -40.58
N ASN A 436 -10.58 1.48 -41.36
CA ASN A 436 -11.01 1.33 -42.74
C ASN A 436 -11.68 -0.02 -43.00
N VAL A 437 -12.66 -0.36 -42.16
CA VAL A 437 -13.46 -1.57 -42.39
C VAL A 437 -14.51 -1.27 -43.45
N VAL A 438 -14.45 -1.99 -44.54
CA VAL A 438 -15.49 -1.99 -45.56
C VAL A 438 -16.74 -2.62 -44.95
N ASN A 439 -17.86 -1.88 -44.93
CA ASN A 439 -19.04 -2.26 -44.17
C ASN A 439 -20.10 -2.96 -45.04
N ASP A 440 -20.10 -2.73 -46.34
CA ASP A 440 -21.07 -3.32 -47.25
C ASP A 440 -20.52 -3.47 -48.66
N LYS A 441 -21.34 -4.00 -49.57
CA LYS A 441 -20.98 -4.24 -50.96
C LYS A 441 -20.69 -2.94 -51.73
N SER A 442 -21.35 -1.84 -51.34
CA SER A 442 -21.15 -0.54 -52.00
C SER A 442 -19.78 0.05 -51.67
N ASP A 443 -19.30 -0.19 -50.48
CA ASP A 443 -17.96 0.22 -50.01
C ASP A 443 -16.87 -0.58 -50.78
N ILE A 444 -17.11 -1.88 -50.97
CA ILE A 444 -16.21 -2.74 -51.80
C ILE A 444 -16.15 -2.21 -53.23
N ASP A 445 -17.30 -1.98 -53.85
CA ASP A 445 -17.38 -1.46 -55.22
C ASP A 445 -16.72 -0.07 -55.32
N SER A 446 -16.89 0.80 -54.35
CA SER A 446 -16.25 2.12 -54.32
C SER A 446 -14.74 2.01 -54.17
N TYR A 447 -14.25 1.07 -53.34
CA TYR A 447 -12.81 0.83 -53.15
C TYR A 447 -12.14 0.33 -54.44
N PHE A 448 -12.79 -0.58 -55.15
CA PHE A 448 -12.22 -1.13 -56.40
C PHE A 448 -12.45 -0.26 -57.64
N ARG A 449 -13.50 0.61 -57.66
CA ARG A 449 -13.80 1.53 -58.78
C ARG A 449 -13.20 2.91 -58.61
N GLY A 450 -13.02 3.35 -57.40
CA GLY A 450 -12.42 4.65 -57.10
C GLY A 450 -11.03 4.47 -56.56
N GLY A 451 -10.01 4.63 -57.35
CA GLY A 451 -8.63 4.59 -56.87
C GLY A 451 -8.51 5.41 -55.58
N ALA A 452 -8.01 4.79 -54.52
CA ALA A 452 -7.85 5.36 -53.19
C ALA A 452 -7.32 6.80 -53.26
N LYS A 453 -8.17 7.76 -52.99
CA LYS A 453 -7.69 9.09 -52.61
C LYS A 453 -7.04 8.94 -51.25
N ARG A 454 -5.71 9.03 -51.24
CA ARG A 454 -4.86 9.17 -50.06
C ARG A 454 -5.21 10.42 -49.27
#